data_01a3ab9e3e22ccf56696cf796f1bd519
#
_entry.id   01a3ab9e3e22ccf56696cf796f1bd519
#
_cell.length_a   1.000
_cell.length_b   1.000
_cell.length_c   1.000
_cell.angle_alpha   90.00
_cell.angle_beta   90.00
_cell.angle_gamma   90.00
#
_symmetry.space_group_name_H-M   'P 1'
#
loop_
_entity.id
_entity.type
_entity.pdbx_description
1 polymer ?
#
loop_
_entity_poly.entity_id
_entity_poly.type
_entity_poly.pdbx_seq_one_letter_code
_entity_poly.pdbx_strand_id
1 'polypeptide(L)'
;MITDKDSVIRRNTADQSLLEVISLAVKDNFERIPLTREGGLIATEISEDGTDDTMHISLTGFHADNHLMMQQITVIYFDTLAKAERFRRSPEGQGFDDPYGDGQDCFDYTTLAGDADIPQRIVTILKNYFDFTEHSHFVANTYADIHYFRKDPSDLPPKTMSC
;
A
#
# COMPACT_ATOMS: atom_id res chain seq x y z
N MET A 1 2.36 -10.65 -19.57
CA MET A 1 1.37 -10.72 -18.48
C MET A 1 2.08 -11.05 -17.18
N ILE A 2 1.82 -10.28 -16.12
CA ILE A 2 2.38 -10.57 -14.81
C ILE A 2 1.67 -11.76 -14.19
N THR A 3 2.43 -12.66 -13.57
CA THR A 3 1.93 -13.81 -12.83
C THR A 3 2.43 -13.73 -11.39
N ASP A 4 1.98 -14.64 -10.53
CA ASP A 4 2.48 -14.78 -9.16
C ASP A 4 4.00 -14.93 -9.09
N LYS A 5 4.59 -15.46 -10.14
CA LYS A 5 6.03 -15.68 -10.21
C LYS A 5 6.82 -14.39 -10.37
N ASP A 6 6.14 -13.30 -10.69
CA ASP A 6 6.78 -12.00 -10.89
C ASP A 6 6.78 -11.15 -9.62
N SER A 7 6.55 -11.75 -8.46
CA SER A 7 6.61 -11.06 -7.19
C SER A 7 8.03 -10.56 -6.90
N VAL A 8 8.11 -9.37 -6.31
CA VAL A 8 9.38 -8.76 -5.90
C VAL A 8 9.33 -8.53 -4.40
N ILE A 9 10.29 -9.11 -3.69
CA ILE A 9 10.43 -8.92 -2.25
C ILE A 9 11.65 -8.05 -2.02
N ARG A 10 11.44 -6.91 -1.37
CA ARG A 10 12.51 -6.01 -0.99
C ARG A 10 12.64 -5.97 0.52
N ARG A 11 13.86 -6.11 0.98
CA ARG A 11 14.24 -5.91 2.38
C ARG A 11 15.25 -4.79 2.45
N ASN A 12 15.17 -3.98 3.48
CA ASN A 12 16.18 -2.97 3.68
C ASN A 12 17.49 -3.60 4.11
N THR A 13 18.59 -3.08 3.56
CA THR A 13 19.93 -3.42 4.00
C THR A 13 20.48 -2.32 4.92
N ALA A 14 21.58 -2.61 5.61
CA ALA A 14 22.19 -1.66 6.54
C ALA A 14 22.60 -0.32 5.89
N ASP A 15 22.82 -0.33 4.57
CA ASP A 15 23.31 0.84 3.83
C ASP A 15 22.18 1.64 3.16
N GLN A 16 20.93 1.19 3.26
CA GLN A 16 19.81 1.85 2.62
C GLN A 16 18.96 2.60 3.63
N SER A 17 18.59 3.83 3.30
CA SER A 17 17.63 4.57 4.09
C SER A 17 16.22 3.98 3.92
N LEU A 18 15.38 4.20 4.91
CA LEU A 18 13.97 3.80 4.85
C LEU A 18 13.29 4.39 3.61
N LEU A 19 13.55 5.67 3.32
CA LEU A 19 12.98 6.34 2.15
C LEU A 19 13.43 5.72 0.83
N GLU A 20 14.70 5.33 0.71
CA GLU A 20 15.20 4.68 -0.51
C GLU A 20 14.44 3.39 -0.80
N VAL A 21 14.30 2.52 0.19
CA VAL A 21 13.66 1.22 -0.02
C VAL A 21 12.15 1.36 -0.25
N ILE A 22 11.50 2.25 0.48
CA ILE A 22 10.07 2.52 0.27
C ILE A 22 9.85 3.14 -1.12
N SER A 23 10.73 4.04 -1.57
CA SER A 23 10.65 4.61 -2.92
C SER A 23 10.77 3.53 -3.99
N LEU A 24 11.68 2.57 -3.81
CA LEU A 24 11.82 1.44 -4.73
C LEU A 24 10.58 0.55 -4.73
N ALA A 25 10.00 0.29 -3.58
CA ALA A 25 8.78 -0.52 -3.48
C ALA A 25 7.57 0.16 -4.15
N VAL A 26 7.41 1.45 -3.96
CA VAL A 26 6.35 2.23 -4.64
C VAL A 26 6.56 2.22 -6.15
N LYS A 27 7.81 2.36 -6.59
CA LYS A 27 8.17 2.28 -8.00
C LYS A 27 7.90 0.90 -8.60
N ASP A 28 8.20 -0.17 -7.87
CA ASP A 28 7.89 -1.53 -8.31
C ASP A 28 6.38 -1.71 -8.56
N ASN A 29 5.57 -1.17 -7.68
CA ASN A 29 4.12 -1.18 -7.83
C ASN A 29 3.70 -0.41 -9.08
N PHE A 30 4.16 0.83 -9.21
CA PHE A 30 3.83 1.71 -10.33
C PHE A 30 4.19 1.10 -11.69
N GLU A 31 5.41 0.58 -11.83
CA GLU A 31 5.91 0.04 -13.10
C GLU A 31 5.16 -1.21 -13.56
N ARG A 32 4.49 -1.91 -12.63
CA ARG A 32 3.75 -3.12 -12.95
C ARG A 32 2.29 -2.87 -13.34
N ILE A 33 1.75 -1.70 -13.03
CA ILE A 33 0.35 -1.39 -13.34
C ILE A 33 0.05 -1.57 -14.83
N PRO A 34 0.87 -1.03 -15.78
CA PRO A 34 0.57 -1.18 -17.20
C PRO A 34 0.64 -2.62 -17.70
N LEU A 35 1.27 -3.51 -16.93
CA LEU A 35 1.42 -4.91 -17.30
C LEU A 35 0.25 -5.77 -16.83
N THR A 36 -0.68 -5.20 -16.08
CA THR A 36 -1.88 -5.90 -15.63
C THR A 36 -2.92 -5.97 -16.74
N ARG A 37 -3.79 -6.96 -16.64
CA ARG A 37 -4.99 -7.01 -17.45
C ARG A 37 -6.01 -6.00 -16.93
N GLU A 38 -7.03 -5.75 -17.76
CA GLU A 38 -8.23 -5.05 -17.32
C GLU A 38 -8.77 -5.65 -16.02
N GLY A 39 -9.00 -4.80 -15.02
CA GLY A 39 -9.45 -5.23 -13.70
C GLY A 39 -8.38 -5.86 -12.82
N GLY A 40 -7.13 -5.91 -13.27
CA GLY A 40 -6.03 -6.44 -12.48
C GLY A 40 -5.48 -5.45 -11.47
N LEU A 41 -4.97 -5.97 -10.37
CA LEU A 41 -4.38 -5.19 -9.29
C LEU A 41 -2.92 -5.58 -9.08
N ILE A 42 -2.09 -4.59 -8.75
CA ILE A 42 -0.74 -4.81 -8.23
C ILE A 42 -0.77 -4.42 -6.75
N ALA A 43 -0.40 -5.35 -5.90
CA ALA A 43 -0.34 -5.10 -4.46
C ALA A 43 1.11 -5.00 -3.98
N THR A 44 1.38 -4.02 -3.12
CA THR A 44 2.63 -3.93 -2.36
C THR A 44 2.27 -3.90 -0.89
N GLU A 45 2.73 -4.89 -0.14
CA GLU A 45 2.49 -5.03 1.29
C GLU A 45 3.76 -4.69 2.06
N ILE A 46 3.66 -3.79 3.03
CA ILE A 46 4.78 -3.35 3.86
C ILE A 46 4.53 -3.80 5.29
N SER A 47 5.46 -4.60 5.82
CA SER A 47 5.36 -5.17 7.16
C SER A 47 6.74 -5.23 7.82
N GLU A 48 6.77 -5.46 9.13
CA GLU A 48 8.03 -5.74 9.82
C GLU A 48 8.58 -7.10 9.38
N ASP A 49 9.89 -7.17 9.13
CA ASP A 49 10.53 -8.43 8.79
C ASP A 49 10.61 -9.33 10.04
N GLY A 50 10.27 -10.59 9.85
CA GLY A 50 10.28 -11.59 10.92
C GLY A 50 9.02 -11.65 11.77
N THR A 51 8.02 -10.81 11.49
CA THR A 51 6.68 -10.94 12.10
C THR A 51 5.73 -11.52 11.08
N ASP A 52 5.10 -12.64 11.43
CA ASP A 52 4.04 -13.18 10.59
C ASP A 52 2.80 -12.30 10.73
N ASP A 53 2.22 -11.92 9.61
CA ASP A 53 0.88 -11.35 9.51
C ASP A 53 0.65 -9.91 9.98
N THR A 54 1.69 -9.13 10.29
CA THR A 54 1.47 -7.73 10.68
C THR A 54 1.77 -6.79 9.52
N MET A 55 0.83 -6.67 8.61
CA MET A 55 0.91 -5.67 7.56
C MET A 55 0.50 -4.31 8.11
N HIS A 56 1.36 -3.32 7.94
CA HIS A 56 1.07 -1.95 8.37
C HIS A 56 0.48 -1.10 7.25
N ILE A 57 1.02 -1.24 6.06
CA ILE A 57 0.61 -0.45 4.90
C ILE A 57 0.50 -1.37 3.69
N SER A 58 -0.55 -1.18 2.92
CA SER A 58 -0.72 -1.80 1.62
C SER A 58 -0.87 -0.72 0.56
N LEU A 59 -0.24 -0.93 -0.59
CA LEU A 59 -0.37 -0.06 -1.74
C LEU A 59 -0.97 -0.88 -2.88
N THR A 60 -2.12 -0.44 -3.40
CA THR A 60 -2.79 -1.12 -4.50
C THR A 60 -2.73 -0.26 -5.75
N GLY A 61 -2.09 -0.75 -6.78
CA GLY A 61 -2.01 -0.11 -8.09
C GLY A 61 -3.01 -0.71 -9.08
N PHE A 62 -3.67 0.12 -9.87
CA PHE A 62 -4.67 -0.33 -10.83
C PHE A 62 -4.95 0.73 -11.91
N HIS A 63 -5.62 0.30 -12.98
CA HIS A 63 -6.15 1.21 -13.98
C HIS A 63 -7.54 1.69 -13.56
N ALA A 64 -7.78 2.98 -13.72
CA ALA A 64 -9.08 3.60 -13.47
C ALA A 64 -9.59 4.28 -14.75
N ASP A 65 -10.87 4.63 -14.78
CA ASP A 65 -11.52 5.36 -15.88
C ASP A 65 -11.27 4.73 -17.26
N ASN A 66 -11.65 3.47 -17.41
CA ASN A 66 -11.47 2.69 -18.65
C ASN A 66 -10.01 2.66 -19.13
N HIS A 67 -9.07 2.50 -18.21
CA HIS A 67 -7.62 2.43 -18.46
C HIS A 67 -6.96 3.75 -18.89
N LEU A 68 -7.68 4.85 -18.78
CA LEU A 68 -7.09 6.17 -19.10
C LEU A 68 -6.15 6.67 -18.02
N MET A 69 -6.33 6.20 -16.78
CA MET A 69 -5.56 6.67 -15.64
C MET A 69 -5.05 5.48 -14.82
N MET A 70 -3.81 5.61 -14.36
CA MET A 70 -3.26 4.68 -13.38
C MET A 70 -3.36 5.32 -12.00
N GLN A 71 -3.86 4.57 -11.04
CA GLN A 71 -4.05 5.05 -9.67
C GLN A 71 -3.42 4.09 -8.67
N GLN A 72 -3.10 4.63 -7.53
CA GLN A 72 -2.63 3.87 -6.37
C GLN A 72 -3.46 4.25 -5.15
N ILE A 73 -3.90 3.26 -4.41
CA ILE A 73 -4.55 3.45 -3.11
C ILE A 73 -3.59 2.98 -2.03
N THR A 74 -3.22 3.90 -1.14
CA THR A 74 -2.44 3.57 0.05
C THR A 74 -3.39 3.31 1.19
N VAL A 75 -3.34 2.11 1.77
CA VAL A 75 -4.18 1.71 2.90
C VAL A 75 -3.31 1.50 4.13
N ILE A 76 -3.71 2.08 5.24
CA ILE A 76 -2.99 1.98 6.50
C ILE A 76 -3.85 1.20 7.49
N TYR A 77 -3.22 0.24 8.15
CA TYR A 77 -3.87 -0.63 9.14
C TYR A 77 -3.23 -0.37 10.49
N PHE A 78 -3.99 0.23 11.42
CA PHE A 78 -3.51 0.50 12.75
C PHE A 78 -3.76 -0.68 13.67
N ASP A 79 -2.81 -0.92 14.58
CA ASP A 79 -2.88 -1.98 15.57
C ASP A 79 -3.75 -1.63 16.79
N THR A 80 -4.04 -0.33 16.98
CA THR A 80 -4.92 0.14 18.07
C THR A 80 -5.84 1.25 17.58
N LEU A 81 -7.02 1.33 18.18
CA LEU A 81 -7.96 2.43 17.91
C LEU A 81 -7.41 3.78 18.37
N ALA A 82 -6.59 3.81 19.41
CA ALA A 82 -5.95 5.03 19.89
C ALA A 82 -5.02 5.64 18.84
N LYS A 83 -4.23 4.80 18.16
CA LYS A 83 -3.36 5.24 17.05
C LYS A 83 -4.18 5.72 15.86
N ALA A 84 -5.24 5.02 15.50
CA ALA A 84 -6.14 5.40 14.43
C ALA A 84 -6.78 6.76 14.68
N GLU A 85 -7.26 6.99 15.89
CA GLU A 85 -7.87 8.25 16.29
C GLU A 85 -6.86 9.40 16.27
N ARG A 86 -5.65 9.16 16.73
CA ARG A 86 -4.56 10.14 16.67
C ARG A 86 -4.21 10.48 15.21
N PHE A 87 -4.16 9.49 14.34
CA PHE A 87 -3.91 9.67 12.91
C PHE A 87 -4.99 10.52 12.25
N ARG A 88 -6.26 10.23 12.54
CA ARG A 88 -7.39 10.98 12.00
C ARG A 88 -7.28 12.47 12.28
N ARG A 89 -6.77 12.84 13.44
CA ARG A 89 -6.63 14.24 13.89
C ARG A 89 -5.30 14.89 13.50
N SER A 90 -4.38 14.12 12.93
CA SER A 90 -3.04 14.60 12.61
C SER A 90 -2.97 15.22 11.22
N PRO A 91 -1.95 16.05 10.96
CA PRO A 91 -1.67 16.52 9.60
C PRO A 91 -1.38 15.38 8.62
N GLU A 92 -0.77 14.29 9.08
CA GLU A 92 -0.47 13.12 8.26
C GLU A 92 -1.75 12.43 7.77
N GLY A 93 -2.84 12.53 8.53
CA GLY A 93 -4.12 11.95 8.17
C GLY A 93 -4.93 12.74 7.17
N GLN A 94 -4.50 13.94 6.82
CA GLN A 94 -5.22 14.76 5.85
C GLN A 94 -5.24 14.11 4.48
N GLY A 95 -6.43 14.04 3.88
CA GLY A 95 -6.64 13.42 2.59
C GLY A 95 -6.91 11.92 2.67
N PHE A 96 -6.68 11.30 3.83
CA PHE A 96 -7.08 9.91 4.03
C PHE A 96 -8.57 9.82 4.35
N ASP A 97 -9.24 8.91 3.68
CA ASP A 97 -10.64 8.61 3.95
C ASP A 97 -10.74 7.56 5.05
N ASP A 98 -11.75 7.72 5.90
CA ASP A 98 -12.14 6.70 6.87
C ASP A 98 -13.35 5.98 6.27
N PRO A 99 -13.15 4.82 5.60
CA PRO A 99 -14.22 4.19 4.83
C PRO A 99 -15.38 3.70 5.69
N TYR A 100 -15.16 3.54 6.98
CA TYR A 100 -16.20 3.08 7.90
C TYR A 100 -16.83 4.20 8.73
N GLY A 101 -16.09 5.28 8.96
CA GLY A 101 -16.59 6.46 9.68
C GLY A 101 -16.92 6.23 11.15
N ASP A 102 -16.58 5.09 11.71
CA ASP A 102 -16.99 4.64 13.04
C ASP A 102 -15.83 4.32 13.99
N GLY A 103 -14.63 4.79 13.67
CA GLY A 103 -13.47 4.52 14.50
C GLY A 103 -12.77 3.21 14.20
N GLN A 104 -13.04 2.63 13.04
CA GLN A 104 -12.27 1.48 12.55
C GLN A 104 -10.79 1.86 12.36
N ASP A 105 -9.95 0.88 12.33
CA ASP A 105 -8.50 1.01 12.34
C ASP A 105 -7.85 1.10 10.95
N CYS A 106 -8.65 1.36 9.92
CA CYS A 106 -8.21 1.36 8.54
C CYS A 106 -8.51 2.69 7.85
N PHE A 107 -7.53 3.22 7.12
CA PHE A 107 -7.67 4.46 6.37
C PHE A 107 -7.11 4.29 4.96
N ASP A 108 -7.74 4.91 3.97
CA ASP A 108 -7.25 4.88 2.60
C ASP A 108 -7.02 6.27 2.00
N TYR A 109 -6.08 6.32 1.07
CA TYR A 109 -5.73 7.54 0.35
C TYR A 109 -5.47 7.21 -1.13
N THR A 110 -6.24 7.81 -2.01
CA THR A 110 -6.13 7.57 -3.45
C THR A 110 -5.34 8.67 -4.13
N THR A 111 -4.34 8.29 -4.91
CA THR A 111 -3.50 9.20 -5.69
C THR A 111 -3.35 8.72 -7.12
N LEU A 112 -2.85 9.61 -7.98
CA LEU A 112 -2.34 9.18 -9.28
C LEU A 112 -1.07 8.33 -9.05
N ALA A 113 -0.94 7.28 -9.83
CA ALA A 113 0.22 6.42 -9.74
C ALA A 113 1.49 7.20 -10.12
N GLY A 114 2.54 6.98 -9.34
CA GLY A 114 3.80 7.68 -9.53
C GLY A 114 3.90 9.03 -8.82
N ASP A 115 2.93 9.36 -7.95
CA ASP A 115 3.01 10.58 -7.14
C ASP A 115 4.27 10.55 -6.27
N ALA A 116 5.13 11.56 -6.46
CA ALA A 116 6.43 11.63 -5.80
C ALA A 116 6.33 11.80 -4.28
N ASP A 117 5.20 12.28 -3.77
CA ASP A 117 5.01 12.49 -2.33
C ASP A 117 4.64 11.21 -1.57
N ILE A 118 4.17 10.17 -2.26
CA ILE A 118 3.70 8.94 -1.62
C ILE A 118 4.80 8.25 -0.82
N PRO A 119 6.03 8.04 -1.32
CA PRO A 119 7.07 7.43 -0.51
C PRO A 119 7.36 8.18 0.78
N GLN A 120 7.43 9.50 0.72
CA GLN A 120 7.69 10.31 1.91
C GLN A 120 6.53 10.24 2.91
N ARG A 121 5.29 10.24 2.43
CA ARG A 121 4.12 10.09 3.30
C ARG A 121 4.13 8.75 4.01
N ILE A 122 4.43 7.67 3.29
CA ILE A 122 4.53 6.33 3.88
C ILE A 122 5.62 6.29 4.95
N VAL A 123 6.80 6.83 4.66
CA VAL A 123 7.90 6.86 5.63
C VAL A 123 7.52 7.63 6.90
N THR A 124 6.89 8.79 6.74
CA THR A 124 6.44 9.62 7.87
C THR A 124 5.46 8.85 8.75
N ILE A 125 4.51 8.14 8.15
CA ILE A 125 3.52 7.34 8.87
C ILE A 125 4.19 6.17 9.60
N LEU A 126 5.09 5.46 8.95
CA LEU A 126 5.82 4.36 9.57
C LEU A 126 6.62 4.81 10.79
N LYS A 127 7.27 5.96 10.69
CA LYS A 127 8.06 6.53 11.82
C LYS A 127 7.17 6.99 12.96
N ASN A 128 6.07 7.68 12.66
CA ASN A 128 5.26 8.33 13.68
C ASN A 128 4.26 7.39 14.37
N TYR A 129 3.83 6.32 13.70
CA TYR A 129 2.75 5.46 14.20
C TYR A 129 3.17 4.00 14.40
N PHE A 130 4.28 3.57 13.81
CA PHE A 130 4.73 2.17 13.87
C PHE A 130 6.15 2.04 14.43
N ASP A 131 6.69 3.12 14.97
CA ASP A 131 8.02 3.16 15.61
C ASP A 131 9.18 2.75 14.69
N PHE A 132 9.01 2.88 13.38
CA PHE A 132 10.09 2.60 12.42
C PHE A 132 11.18 3.66 12.55
N THR A 133 12.43 3.20 12.43
CA THR A 133 13.62 4.05 12.34
C THR A 133 14.37 3.74 11.04
N GLU A 134 15.43 4.48 10.76
CA GLU A 134 16.28 4.17 9.59
C GLU A 134 16.93 2.78 9.67
N HIS A 135 16.92 2.15 10.85
CA HIS A 135 17.51 0.84 11.08
C HIS A 135 16.47 -0.27 11.30
N SER A 136 15.18 0.05 11.19
CA SER A 136 14.13 -0.96 11.31
C SER A 136 14.23 -1.96 10.18
N HIS A 137 14.04 -3.23 10.49
CA HIS A 137 13.98 -4.30 9.50
C HIS A 137 12.54 -4.47 9.03
N PHE A 138 12.34 -4.28 7.72
CA PHE A 138 11.03 -4.43 7.12
C PHE A 138 11.12 -5.15 5.78
N VAL A 139 9.99 -5.64 5.33
CA VAL A 139 9.83 -6.28 4.04
C VAL A 139 8.71 -5.60 3.27
N ALA A 140 8.96 -5.33 1.99
CA ALA A 140 7.96 -4.87 1.04
C ALA A 140 7.80 -5.93 -0.04
N ASN A 141 6.63 -6.51 -0.14
CA ASN A 141 6.33 -7.55 -1.11
C ASN A 141 5.38 -7.00 -2.17
N THR A 142 5.82 -6.95 -3.42
CA THR A 142 5.01 -6.50 -4.56
C THR A 142 4.67 -7.69 -5.44
N TYR A 143 3.39 -7.88 -5.70
CA TYR A 143 2.87 -8.99 -6.48
C TYR A 143 1.61 -8.60 -7.24
N ALA A 144 1.30 -9.37 -8.30
CA ALA A 144 0.02 -9.24 -8.99
C ALA A 144 -1.04 -10.06 -8.24
N ASP A 145 -2.17 -9.44 -7.95
CA ASP A 145 -3.29 -10.17 -7.36
C ASP A 145 -4.05 -10.89 -8.48
N ILE A 146 -3.66 -12.14 -8.72
CA ILE A 146 -4.23 -12.94 -9.81
C ILE A 146 -5.69 -13.32 -9.61
N HIS A 147 -6.18 -13.28 -8.38
CA HIS A 147 -7.58 -13.59 -8.12
C HIS A 147 -8.51 -12.62 -8.81
N TYR A 148 -8.09 -11.37 -8.96
CA TYR A 148 -8.87 -10.35 -9.68
C TYR A 148 -8.80 -10.49 -11.18
N PHE A 149 -7.76 -11.14 -11.73
CA PHE A 149 -7.63 -11.32 -13.17
C PHE A 149 -8.61 -12.31 -13.77
N ARG A 150 -9.21 -13.17 -12.97
CA ARG A 150 -10.04 -14.29 -13.41
C ARG A 150 -11.52 -14.10 -13.10
N LYS A 151 -11.87 -13.06 -12.37
CA LYS A 151 -13.24 -12.82 -11.96
C LYS A 151 -13.92 -11.85 -12.90
N ASP A 152 -15.21 -12.06 -13.09
CA ASP A 152 -16.07 -11.05 -13.67
C ASP A 152 -16.04 -9.81 -12.76
N PRO A 153 -16.05 -8.57 -13.30
CA PRO A 153 -16.12 -7.38 -12.48
C PRO A 153 -17.24 -7.38 -11.44
N SER A 154 -18.36 -8.06 -11.70
CA SER A 154 -19.43 -8.23 -10.73
C SER A 154 -19.08 -9.12 -9.54
N ASP A 155 -18.05 -9.95 -9.67
CA ASP A 155 -17.56 -10.85 -8.61
C ASP A 155 -16.46 -10.24 -7.78
N LEU A 156 -16.01 -9.03 -8.11
CA LEU A 156 -14.99 -8.33 -7.35
C LEU A 156 -15.51 -8.03 -5.94
N PRO A 157 -14.63 -8.18 -4.92
CA PRO A 157 -15.03 -7.85 -3.55
C PRO A 157 -15.43 -6.38 -3.45
N PRO A 158 -16.33 -6.06 -2.50
CA PRO A 158 -16.66 -4.67 -2.22
C PRO A 158 -15.39 -3.88 -1.86
N LYS A 159 -15.39 -2.57 -2.13
CA LYS A 159 -14.28 -1.68 -1.81
C LYS A 159 -13.81 -1.81 -0.36
N THR A 160 -14.72 -2.10 0.55
CA THR A 160 -14.45 -2.26 1.98
C THR A 160 -13.62 -3.50 2.33
N MET A 161 -13.42 -4.41 1.40
CA MET A 161 -12.66 -5.63 1.67
C MET A 161 -11.15 -5.41 1.77
N SER A 162 -10.65 -4.26 1.35
CA SER A 162 -9.24 -3.94 1.51
C SER A 162 -8.86 -3.66 2.97
N CYS A 163 -9.81 -3.53 3.83
CA CYS A 163 -9.57 -3.31 5.27
C CYS A 163 -9.98 -4.51 6.12
#